data_97aa272b61fbe2cd125f0417b2092bbc
#
_entry.id   97aa272b61fbe2cd125f0417b2092bbc
#
_cell.length_a   1.000
_cell.length_b   1.000
_cell.length_c   1.000
_cell.angle_alpha   90.00
_cell.angle_beta   90.00
_cell.angle_gamma   90.00
#
_symmetry.space_group_name_H-M   'P 1'
#
loop_
_entity.id
_entity.type
_entity.pdbx_description
1 polymer ?
#
loop_
_entity_poly.entity_id
_entity_poly.type
_entity_poly.pdbx_seq_one_letter_code
_entity_poly.pdbx_strand_id
1 'polypeptide(L)'
;VRSIPLNSKSSAYTLVATDAGKAIVITSGGVTVPDDVFSAAGGDAVTIINNSGSAQTITQGSGFTIYNTADGTTGNRTLAGRGMCTLLFTAVDNAYISGS
;
A
#
# COMPACT_ATOMS: atom_id res chain seq x y z
N VAL A 1 -23.08 10.57 2.54
CA VAL A 1 -21.96 9.68 2.89
C VAL A 1 -21.19 9.31 1.62
N ARG A 2 -19.88 9.39 1.72
CA ARG A 2 -19.01 9.07 0.61
C ARG A 2 -18.33 7.73 0.86
N SER A 3 -18.42 6.82 -0.12
CA SER A 3 -17.78 5.51 -0.04
C SER A 3 -16.40 5.55 -0.71
N ILE A 4 -15.46 4.78 -0.15
CA ILE A 4 -14.15 4.58 -0.76
C ILE A 4 -14.26 3.41 -1.73
N PRO A 5 -13.90 3.57 -3.01
CA PRO A 5 -13.92 2.44 -3.94
C PRO A 5 -12.99 1.31 -3.51
N LEU A 6 -13.44 0.08 -3.65
CA LEU A 6 -12.66 -1.10 -3.31
C LEU A 6 -12.11 -1.74 -4.59
N ASN A 7 -10.88 -2.26 -4.50
CA ASN A 7 -10.27 -3.05 -5.54
C ASN A 7 -9.83 -4.38 -4.91
N SER A 8 -10.59 -5.43 -5.15
CA SER A 8 -10.38 -6.74 -4.52
C SER A 8 -9.44 -7.60 -5.35
N LYS A 9 -8.42 -8.16 -4.72
CA LYS A 9 -7.43 -9.01 -5.38
C LYS A 9 -7.21 -10.30 -4.58
N SER A 10 -7.04 -11.41 -5.29
CA SER A 10 -6.80 -12.73 -4.68
C SER A 10 -5.45 -13.33 -5.06
N SER A 11 -4.57 -12.55 -5.67
CA SER A 11 -3.21 -12.95 -6.01
C SER A 11 -2.30 -11.74 -5.90
N ALA A 12 -0.98 -11.94 -6.05
CA ALA A 12 -0.01 -10.85 -5.97
C ALA A 12 -0.44 -9.68 -6.86
N TYR A 13 -0.40 -8.47 -6.31
CA TYR A 13 -0.87 -7.29 -7.00
C TYR A 13 0.14 -6.16 -6.90
N THR A 14 0.38 -5.50 -8.03
CA THR A 14 1.20 -4.30 -8.10
C THR A 14 0.27 -3.10 -8.28
N LEU A 15 0.41 -2.08 -7.43
CA LEU A 15 -0.45 -0.90 -7.50
C LEU A 15 -0.32 -0.20 -8.85
N VAL A 16 -1.40 0.42 -9.28
CA VAL A 16 -1.44 1.24 -10.50
C VAL A 16 -1.95 2.63 -10.17
N ALA A 17 -1.75 3.59 -11.08
CA ALA A 17 -2.08 4.99 -10.83
C ALA A 17 -3.56 5.20 -10.46
N THR A 18 -4.45 4.40 -11.03
CA THR A 18 -5.88 4.51 -10.73
C THR A 18 -6.27 4.01 -9.35
N ASP A 19 -5.34 3.40 -8.62
CA ASP A 19 -5.59 2.97 -7.23
C ASP A 19 -5.53 4.13 -6.23
N ALA A 20 -5.07 5.29 -6.65
CA ALA A 20 -5.07 6.48 -5.79
C ALA A 20 -6.49 6.76 -5.27
N GLY A 21 -6.63 6.89 -3.96
CA GLY A 21 -7.92 7.09 -3.32
C GLY A 21 -8.77 5.84 -3.14
N LYS A 22 -8.26 4.68 -3.53
CA LYS A 22 -8.98 3.40 -3.38
C LYS A 22 -8.47 2.60 -2.18
N ALA A 23 -9.26 1.60 -1.79
CA ALA A 23 -8.85 0.58 -0.83
C ALA A 23 -8.60 -0.73 -1.58
N ILE A 24 -7.40 -1.29 -1.39
CA ILE A 24 -7.03 -2.58 -1.98
C ILE A 24 -7.34 -3.66 -0.97
N VAL A 25 -8.22 -4.58 -1.32
CA VAL A 25 -8.58 -5.71 -0.47
C VAL A 25 -7.84 -6.93 -0.99
N ILE A 26 -6.80 -7.36 -0.29
CA ILE A 26 -5.93 -8.47 -0.72
C ILE A 26 -6.19 -9.70 0.15
N THR A 27 -6.27 -10.88 -0.47
CA THR A 27 -6.45 -12.14 0.25
C THR A 27 -5.25 -13.07 0.15
N SER A 28 -4.38 -12.88 -0.82
CA SER A 28 -3.14 -13.64 -0.93
C SER A 28 -2.17 -12.95 -1.89
N GLY A 29 -0.89 -13.31 -1.81
CA GLY A 29 0.14 -12.84 -2.74
C GLY A 29 0.78 -11.50 -2.39
N GLY A 30 0.19 -10.75 -1.46
CA GLY A 30 0.75 -9.45 -1.05
C GLY A 30 0.58 -8.36 -2.10
N VAL A 31 1.10 -7.18 -1.77
CA VAL A 31 1.01 -5.98 -2.61
C VAL A 31 2.40 -5.40 -2.84
N THR A 32 2.73 -5.06 -4.08
CA THR A 32 3.97 -4.36 -4.43
C THR A 32 3.66 -2.90 -4.72
N VAL A 33 4.45 -2.01 -4.13
CA VAL A 33 4.33 -0.56 -4.33
C VAL A 33 5.39 -0.14 -5.35
N PRO A 34 5.00 0.22 -6.58
CA PRO A 34 5.94 0.52 -7.66
C PRO A 34 6.44 1.96 -7.62
N ASP A 35 7.59 2.18 -8.27
CA ASP A 35 8.13 3.51 -8.51
C ASP A 35 7.44 4.17 -9.71
N ASP A 36 7.45 5.50 -9.76
CA ASP A 36 7.00 6.32 -10.90
C ASP A 36 5.54 6.12 -11.34
N VAL A 37 4.67 5.66 -10.45
CA VAL A 37 3.26 5.41 -10.79
C VAL A 37 2.35 6.51 -10.27
N PHE A 38 2.65 7.07 -9.09
CA PHE A 38 1.80 8.06 -8.45
C PHE A 38 2.34 9.48 -8.66
N SER A 39 1.56 10.48 -8.23
CA SER A 39 1.85 11.88 -8.51
C SER A 39 3.19 12.33 -7.91
N ALA A 40 4.01 13.00 -8.72
CA ALA A 40 5.26 13.60 -8.26
C ALA A 40 5.03 14.71 -7.23
N ALA A 41 3.87 15.36 -7.26
CA ALA A 41 3.51 16.39 -6.29
C ALA A 41 3.18 15.81 -4.92
N GLY A 42 2.94 14.50 -4.84
CA GLY A 42 2.53 13.84 -3.60
C GLY A 42 1.04 14.00 -3.34
N GLY A 43 0.60 13.46 -2.19
CA GLY A 43 -0.79 13.58 -1.76
C GLY A 43 -1.69 12.43 -2.16
N ASP A 44 -1.25 11.54 -3.05
CA ASP A 44 -2.01 10.32 -3.35
C ASP A 44 -1.98 9.39 -2.12
N ALA A 45 -3.10 8.72 -1.87
CA ALA A 45 -3.21 7.79 -0.76
C ALA A 45 -3.88 6.50 -1.22
N VAL A 46 -3.39 5.37 -0.68
CA VAL A 46 -3.95 4.04 -0.95
C VAL A 46 -4.08 3.33 0.38
N THR A 47 -5.27 2.77 0.64
CA THR A 47 -5.51 1.93 1.80
C THR A 47 -5.39 0.47 1.39
N ILE A 48 -4.70 -0.34 2.20
CA ILE A 48 -4.56 -1.77 1.94
C ILE A 48 -5.19 -2.52 3.10
N ILE A 49 -6.09 -3.45 2.79
CA ILE A 49 -6.78 -4.27 3.77
C ILE A 49 -6.39 -5.73 3.52
N ASN A 50 -5.86 -6.38 4.54
CA ASN A 50 -5.58 -7.81 4.48
C ASN A 50 -6.83 -8.57 4.89
N ASN A 51 -7.60 -9.02 3.92
CA ASN A 51 -8.84 -9.75 4.16
C ASN A 51 -8.59 -11.25 4.22
N SER A 52 -7.60 -11.65 5.01
CA SER A 52 -7.26 -13.06 5.23
C SER A 52 -6.78 -13.26 6.66
N GLY A 53 -6.67 -14.52 7.07
CA GLY A 53 -6.15 -14.87 8.39
C GLY A 53 -4.62 -14.94 8.48
N SER A 54 -3.94 -14.75 7.35
CA SER A 54 -2.48 -14.85 7.28
C SER A 54 -1.87 -13.50 6.97
N ALA A 55 -0.63 -13.26 7.42
CA ALA A 55 0.08 -12.03 7.12
C ALA A 55 0.34 -11.90 5.61
N GLN A 56 0.23 -10.67 5.10
CA GLN A 56 0.55 -10.34 3.71
C GLN A 56 1.71 -9.35 3.70
N THR A 57 2.60 -9.48 2.74
CA THR A 57 3.75 -8.59 2.62
C THR A 57 3.41 -7.42 1.70
N ILE A 58 3.76 -6.22 2.15
CA ILE A 58 3.73 -5.02 1.31
C ILE A 58 5.16 -4.79 0.87
N THR A 59 5.43 -5.01 -0.41
CA THR A 59 6.78 -5.02 -0.96
C THR A 59 7.16 -3.65 -1.49
N GLN A 60 8.32 -3.17 -1.06
CA GLN A 60 8.93 -1.96 -1.59
C GLN A 60 9.48 -2.27 -2.98
N GLY A 61 8.89 -1.66 -4.01
CA GLY A 61 9.32 -1.88 -5.39
C GLY A 61 10.72 -1.34 -5.64
N SER A 62 11.32 -1.77 -6.75
CA SER A 62 12.65 -1.30 -7.15
C SER A 62 12.61 0.22 -7.39
N GLY A 63 13.53 0.95 -6.76
CA GLY A 63 13.58 2.41 -6.86
C GLY A 63 12.59 3.14 -5.95
N PHE A 64 11.78 2.43 -5.19
CA PHE A 64 10.79 3.01 -4.30
C PHE A 64 11.19 2.80 -2.84
N THR A 65 10.83 3.75 -1.96
CA THR A 65 11.13 3.68 -0.53
C THR A 65 9.84 3.81 0.27
N ILE A 66 9.58 2.86 1.17
CA ILE A 66 8.47 2.90 2.11
C ILE A 66 9.01 3.24 3.50
N TYR A 67 8.52 4.34 4.08
CA TYR A 67 8.89 4.74 5.45
C TYR A 67 7.81 4.28 6.42
N ASN A 68 8.21 3.59 7.49
CA ASN A 68 7.30 3.23 8.58
C ASN A 68 7.13 4.43 9.51
N THR A 69 5.91 4.91 9.68
CA THR A 69 5.66 6.10 10.50
C THR A 69 5.94 5.90 11.98
N ALA A 70 5.95 4.65 12.46
CA ALA A 70 6.15 4.38 13.88
C ALA A 70 7.61 4.59 14.33
N ASP A 71 8.59 4.33 13.45
CA ASP A 71 10.01 4.36 13.82
C ASP A 71 10.92 4.91 12.74
N GLY A 72 10.38 5.31 11.58
CA GLY A 72 11.17 5.86 10.48
C GLY A 72 12.00 4.86 9.69
N THR A 73 11.87 3.57 9.97
CA THR A 73 12.61 2.55 9.21
C THR A 73 12.03 2.39 7.80
N THR A 74 12.85 1.88 6.88
CA THR A 74 12.47 1.68 5.48
C THR A 74 12.46 0.20 5.14
N GLY A 75 11.78 -0.12 4.02
CA GLY A 75 11.77 -1.48 3.48
C GLY A 75 10.38 -2.07 3.41
N ASN A 76 10.33 -3.37 3.13
CA ASN A 76 9.08 -4.11 3.06
C ASN A 76 8.38 -4.11 4.42
N ARG A 77 7.04 -4.09 4.38
CA ARG A 77 6.22 -4.17 5.60
C ARG A 77 5.38 -5.44 5.57
N THR A 78 5.08 -5.94 6.75
CA THR A 78 4.17 -7.08 6.91
C THR A 78 2.85 -6.58 7.47
N LEU A 79 1.77 -6.87 6.77
CA LEU A 79 0.42 -6.54 7.21
C LEU A 79 -0.18 -7.78 7.85
N ALA A 80 -0.46 -7.71 9.16
CA ALA A 80 -0.99 -8.84 9.91
C ALA A 80 -2.33 -9.30 9.34
N GLY A 81 -2.69 -10.56 9.60
CA GLY A 81 -4.01 -11.08 9.22
C GLY A 81 -5.11 -10.17 9.75
N ARG A 82 -6.06 -9.83 8.88
CA ARG A 82 -7.17 -8.89 9.15
C ARG A 82 -6.70 -7.47 9.48
N GLY A 83 -5.45 -7.15 9.16
CA GLY A 83 -4.90 -5.81 9.36
C GLY A 83 -5.24 -4.87 8.22
N MET A 84 -5.07 -3.57 8.49
CA MET A 84 -5.31 -2.51 7.52
C MET A 84 -4.22 -1.46 7.66
N CYS A 85 -3.75 -0.92 6.56
CA CYS A 85 -2.77 0.16 6.57
C CYS A 85 -3.08 1.18 5.49
N THR A 86 -2.48 2.36 5.64
CA THR A 86 -2.61 3.43 4.64
C THR A 86 -1.22 3.85 4.18
N LEU A 87 -1.07 3.97 2.87
CA LEU A 87 0.11 4.54 2.23
C LEU A 87 -0.22 5.96 1.78
N LEU A 88 0.56 6.92 2.23
CA LEU A 88 0.47 8.30 1.74
C LEU A 88 1.74 8.59 0.94
N PHE A 89 1.56 8.84 -0.34
CA PHE A 89 2.69 9.08 -1.24
C PHE A 89 3.08 10.55 -1.17
N THR A 90 4.35 10.79 -0.85
CA THR A 90 4.90 12.15 -0.75
C THR A 90 5.69 12.54 -1.98
N ALA A 91 6.01 11.57 -2.85
CA ALA A 91 6.67 11.78 -4.15
C ALA A 91 6.43 10.54 -5.00
N VAL A 92 7.01 10.51 -6.22
CA VAL A 92 6.87 9.34 -7.11
C VAL A 92 7.65 8.13 -6.61
N ASP A 93 8.64 8.34 -5.74
CA ASP A 93 9.57 7.29 -5.33
C ASP A 93 9.56 7.00 -3.84
N ASN A 94 8.65 7.62 -3.07
CA ASN A 94 8.54 7.30 -1.65
C ASN A 94 7.13 7.53 -1.11
N ALA A 95 6.85 6.85 -0.02
CA ALA A 95 5.58 6.95 0.70
C ALA A 95 5.80 6.66 2.17
N TYR A 96 4.85 7.10 2.98
CA TYR A 96 4.79 6.77 4.40
C TYR A 96 3.66 5.78 4.61
N ILE A 97 3.93 4.73 5.41
CA ILE A 97 2.94 3.71 5.72
C ILE A 97 2.58 3.77 7.20
N SER A 98 1.29 3.68 7.48
CA SER A 98 0.77 3.67 8.85
C SER A 98 -0.16 2.48 9.00
N GLY A 99 -0.08 1.79 10.14
CA GLY A 99 -0.97 0.68 10.47
C GLY A 99 -0.40 -0.71 10.23
N SER A 100 0.85 -0.80 9.80
CA SER A 100 1.47 -2.12 9.60
C SER A 100 2.51 -2.47 10.63
#